data_c033db2e17bc670792d3040572ec4442
#
_entry.id   c033db2e17bc670792d3040572ec4442
#
_cell.length_a   1.000
_cell.length_b   1.000
_cell.length_c   1.000
_cell.angle_alpha   90.00
_cell.angle_beta   90.00
_cell.angle_gamma   90.00
#
_symmetry.space_group_name_H-M   'P 1'
#
loop_
_entity.id
_entity.type
_entity.pdbx_description
1 polymer ?
#
loop_
_entity_poly.entity_id
_entity_poly.type
_entity_poly.pdbx_seq_one_letter_code
_entity_poly.pdbx_strand_id
1 'polypeptide(L)'
;MIEMKPNGESNFYTFNRFYERFKNSDNRYDTWELIERYMQQLKEWYHSFDLFHHIGFLVATGTSVKSLLDIAMSTDHPIKKSDFKLRVLDMIREKMAFKVGDNDFGEDIDYAELNYEDHSEFIQYVLLLFNIETIRQKGDENVRFPFYRYKNEGTWSLEHIHAQNSESLKTNQEWKEWLEVHKKSLEGLEVSSDDKKQIEEVIDKMNTIITHINEKGYKGSIRDEFNAVAPAVINILSDGDDKSQMHTLSNMALLTVGENAALNNSTFDVKRMKIIAMDKAGEYIPVCTRNVFMKYYSSSDTKLHFWSEEDRKGYISAMNNVLYDYKEKNSNKEIKLIRNRINYGNRK
;
A
#
# COMPACT_ATOMS: atom_id res chain seq x y z
N MET A 1 -8.52 -8.45 -31.10
CA MET A 1 -8.28 -9.06 -29.79
C MET A 1 -6.76 -9.15 -29.60
N ILE A 2 -6.20 -8.42 -28.65
CA ILE A 2 -4.77 -8.53 -28.30
C ILE A 2 -4.67 -9.72 -27.35
N GLU A 3 -4.30 -10.89 -27.88
CA GLU A 3 -4.06 -12.06 -27.04
C GLU A 3 -2.68 -11.94 -26.38
N MET A 4 -2.63 -12.07 -25.06
CA MET A 4 -1.34 -12.13 -24.36
C MET A 4 -0.59 -13.40 -24.77
N LYS A 5 0.73 -13.27 -24.94
CA LYS A 5 1.60 -14.43 -25.24
C LYS A 5 1.49 -15.43 -24.09
N PRO A 6 1.07 -16.69 -24.34
CA PRO A 6 1.10 -17.75 -23.33
C PRO A 6 2.54 -18.09 -22.90
N ASN A 7 2.71 -18.58 -21.68
CA ASN A 7 4.01 -19.04 -21.20
C ASN A 7 4.53 -20.19 -22.08
N GLY A 8 5.79 -20.10 -22.51
CA GLY A 8 6.43 -21.12 -23.35
C GLY A 8 6.33 -20.91 -24.87
N GLU A 9 5.59 -19.90 -25.31
CA GLU A 9 5.44 -19.59 -26.73
C GLU A 9 6.66 -18.82 -27.29
N SER A 10 6.82 -18.89 -28.62
CA SER A 10 7.89 -18.24 -29.38
C SER A 10 7.94 -16.72 -29.14
N ASN A 11 9.16 -16.15 -29.20
CA ASN A 11 9.34 -14.68 -29.18
C ASN A 11 8.62 -13.97 -30.34
N PHE A 12 8.27 -14.70 -31.40
CA PHE A 12 7.51 -14.20 -32.54
C PHE A 12 6.00 -14.49 -32.44
N TYR A 13 5.49 -14.89 -31.27
CA TYR A 13 4.08 -15.26 -31.09
C TYR A 13 3.13 -14.21 -31.64
N THR A 14 3.28 -12.96 -31.24
CA THR A 14 2.42 -11.85 -31.69
C THR A 14 2.50 -11.67 -33.20
N PHE A 15 3.71 -11.68 -33.78
CA PHE A 15 3.91 -11.60 -35.23
C PHE A 15 3.22 -12.76 -35.97
N ASN A 16 3.44 -14.00 -35.51
CA ASN A 16 2.85 -15.18 -36.14
C ASN A 16 1.31 -15.14 -36.12
N ARG A 17 0.73 -14.71 -34.98
CA ARG A 17 -0.74 -14.55 -34.86
C ARG A 17 -1.28 -13.48 -35.82
N PHE A 18 -0.61 -12.35 -35.94
CA PHE A 18 -0.97 -11.35 -36.94
C PHE A 18 -0.79 -11.84 -38.37
N TYR A 19 0.36 -12.50 -38.65
CA TYR A 19 0.62 -13.05 -39.98
C TYR A 19 -0.47 -14.02 -40.43
N GLU A 20 -0.83 -15.00 -39.59
CA GLU A 20 -1.90 -15.96 -39.91
C GLU A 20 -3.25 -15.26 -40.10
N ARG A 21 -3.58 -14.27 -39.32
CA ARG A 21 -4.80 -13.48 -39.45
C ARG A 21 -4.82 -12.67 -40.75
N PHE A 22 -3.70 -12.05 -41.12
CA PHE A 22 -3.59 -11.24 -42.33
C PHE A 22 -3.48 -12.08 -43.61
N LYS A 23 -2.87 -13.27 -43.53
CA LYS A 23 -2.71 -14.17 -44.70
C LYS A 23 -4.05 -14.57 -45.32
N ASN A 24 -5.06 -14.78 -44.49
CA ASN A 24 -6.37 -15.30 -44.90
C ASN A 24 -7.50 -14.26 -44.87
N SER A 25 -7.20 -12.99 -44.63
CA SER A 25 -8.21 -11.91 -44.52
C SER A 25 -8.26 -11.08 -45.81
N ASP A 26 -9.42 -11.02 -46.44
CA ASP A 26 -9.69 -10.09 -47.53
C ASP A 26 -9.71 -8.63 -47.07
N ASN A 27 -9.81 -8.39 -45.76
CA ASN A 27 -9.94 -7.06 -45.15
C ASN A 27 -8.79 -6.73 -44.18
N ARG A 28 -7.58 -6.57 -44.71
CA ARG A 28 -6.37 -6.20 -43.97
C ARG A 28 -6.48 -4.77 -43.40
N TYR A 29 -7.20 -3.90 -44.07
CA TYR A 29 -7.39 -2.49 -43.70
C TYR A 29 -8.14 -2.34 -42.38
N ASP A 30 -9.24 -3.05 -42.18
CA ASP A 30 -10.08 -2.95 -41.00
C ASP A 30 -9.33 -3.42 -39.75
N THR A 31 -8.46 -4.44 -39.91
CA THR A 31 -7.65 -4.90 -38.74
C THR A 31 -6.60 -3.87 -38.34
N TRP A 32 -5.99 -3.18 -39.31
CA TRP A 32 -5.03 -2.12 -39.05
C TRP A 32 -5.71 -0.90 -38.42
N GLU A 33 -6.82 -0.46 -38.97
CA GLU A 33 -7.63 0.62 -38.40
C GLU A 33 -8.05 0.33 -36.94
N LEU A 34 -8.44 -0.92 -36.65
CA LEU A 34 -8.77 -1.34 -35.32
C LEU A 34 -7.56 -1.23 -34.35
N ILE A 35 -6.36 -1.62 -34.80
CA ILE A 35 -5.12 -1.47 -34.00
C ILE A 35 -4.85 0.01 -33.74
N GLU A 36 -4.97 0.88 -34.73
CA GLU A 36 -4.79 2.32 -34.58
C GLU A 36 -5.78 2.91 -33.56
N ARG A 37 -7.05 2.53 -33.65
CA ARG A 37 -8.08 2.95 -32.69
C ARG A 37 -7.76 2.52 -31.26
N TYR A 38 -7.32 1.28 -31.03
CA TYR A 38 -6.88 0.81 -29.71
C TYR A 38 -5.68 1.60 -29.20
N MET A 39 -4.68 1.84 -30.07
CA MET A 39 -3.50 2.64 -29.69
C MET A 39 -3.85 4.08 -29.34
N GLN A 40 -4.78 4.70 -30.08
CA GLN A 40 -5.26 6.05 -29.78
C GLN A 40 -5.99 6.08 -28.44
N GLN A 41 -6.83 5.09 -28.15
CA GLN A 41 -7.55 4.99 -26.89
C GLN A 41 -6.59 4.81 -25.69
N LEU A 42 -5.59 3.94 -25.82
CA LEU A 42 -4.58 3.75 -24.78
C LEU A 42 -3.72 5.02 -24.56
N LYS A 43 -3.36 5.72 -25.64
CA LYS A 43 -2.66 7.01 -25.55
C LYS A 43 -3.52 8.06 -24.87
N GLU A 44 -4.79 8.15 -25.19
CA GLU A 44 -5.73 9.07 -24.54
C GLU A 44 -5.79 8.80 -23.02
N TRP A 45 -5.93 7.55 -22.59
CA TRP A 45 -5.93 7.18 -21.18
C TRP A 45 -4.61 7.53 -20.49
N TYR A 46 -3.49 7.27 -21.18
CA TYR A 46 -2.17 7.60 -20.65
C TYR A 46 -1.97 9.10 -20.48
N HIS A 47 -2.43 9.92 -21.41
CA HIS A 47 -2.28 11.38 -21.35
C HIS A 47 -3.29 12.06 -20.40
N SER A 48 -4.44 11.46 -20.20
CA SER A 48 -5.42 11.97 -19.23
C SER A 48 -4.93 11.67 -17.81
N PHE A 49 -4.63 12.72 -17.04
CA PHE A 49 -4.13 12.61 -15.68
C PHE A 49 -5.04 11.77 -14.77
N ASP A 50 -6.36 12.03 -14.80
CA ASP A 50 -7.33 11.28 -14.01
C ASP A 50 -7.44 9.82 -14.47
N LEU A 51 -7.61 9.59 -15.78
CA LEU A 51 -7.76 8.23 -16.30
C LEU A 51 -6.51 7.39 -16.10
N PHE A 52 -5.31 8.00 -16.20
CA PHE A 52 -4.07 7.31 -15.91
C PHE A 52 -4.07 6.72 -14.49
N HIS A 53 -4.46 7.52 -13.49
CA HIS A 53 -4.49 7.08 -12.10
C HIS A 53 -5.61 6.08 -11.82
N HIS A 54 -6.82 6.35 -12.28
CA HIS A 54 -7.98 5.50 -12.03
C HIS A 54 -7.89 4.14 -12.74
N ILE A 55 -7.55 4.15 -14.04
CA ILE A 55 -7.33 2.92 -14.80
C ILE A 55 -6.12 2.16 -14.25
N GLY A 56 -5.06 2.87 -13.89
CA GLY A 56 -3.88 2.29 -13.27
C GLY A 56 -4.22 1.52 -11.98
N PHE A 57 -5.05 2.07 -11.11
CA PHE A 57 -5.56 1.38 -9.92
C PHE A 57 -6.33 0.10 -10.29
N LEU A 58 -7.29 0.21 -11.21
CA LEU A 58 -8.10 -0.95 -11.64
C LEU A 58 -7.22 -2.08 -12.21
N VAL A 59 -6.23 -1.72 -13.04
CA VAL A 59 -5.29 -2.71 -13.61
C VAL A 59 -4.38 -3.30 -12.55
N ALA A 60 -3.87 -2.47 -11.63
CA ALA A 60 -3.04 -2.92 -10.51
C ALA A 60 -3.79 -3.91 -9.59
N THR A 61 -5.10 -3.75 -9.45
CA THR A 61 -5.99 -4.61 -8.66
C THR A 61 -6.72 -5.69 -9.48
N GLY A 62 -6.19 -6.07 -10.66
CA GLY A 62 -6.60 -7.25 -11.42
C GLY A 62 -7.65 -7.03 -12.52
N THR A 63 -8.10 -5.79 -12.77
CA THR A 63 -8.97 -5.51 -13.91
C THR A 63 -8.17 -5.61 -15.22
N SER A 64 -8.66 -6.34 -16.22
CA SER A 64 -7.94 -6.46 -17.48
C SER A 64 -8.07 -5.20 -18.33
N VAL A 65 -6.99 -4.78 -18.98
CA VAL A 65 -7.02 -3.68 -19.98
C VAL A 65 -8.03 -3.98 -21.09
N LYS A 66 -8.16 -5.27 -21.47
CA LYS A 66 -9.13 -5.71 -22.47
C LYS A 66 -10.55 -5.37 -22.05
N SER A 67 -10.97 -5.69 -20.82
CA SER A 67 -12.35 -5.38 -20.37
C SER A 67 -12.64 -3.88 -20.38
N LEU A 68 -11.66 -3.06 -20.06
CA LEU A 68 -11.79 -1.60 -20.11
C LEU A 68 -11.92 -1.10 -21.57
N LEU A 69 -11.15 -1.68 -22.50
CA LEU A 69 -11.26 -1.37 -23.93
C LEU A 69 -12.60 -1.83 -24.50
N ASP A 70 -13.09 -3.01 -24.10
CA ASP A 70 -14.40 -3.53 -24.53
C ASP A 70 -15.55 -2.57 -24.11
N ILE A 71 -15.44 -1.94 -22.94
CA ILE A 71 -16.40 -0.92 -22.47
C ILE A 71 -16.26 0.37 -23.27
N ALA A 72 -15.03 0.89 -23.40
CA ALA A 72 -14.78 2.20 -24.02
C ALA A 72 -15.06 2.23 -25.54
N MET A 73 -14.91 1.10 -26.21
CA MET A 73 -14.98 0.95 -27.65
C MET A 73 -16.16 0.08 -28.12
N SER A 74 -17.14 -0.16 -27.23
CA SER A 74 -18.33 -0.94 -27.58
C SER A 74 -19.09 -0.30 -28.76
N THR A 75 -19.34 -1.09 -29.79
CA THR A 75 -20.17 -0.68 -30.92
C THR A 75 -21.67 -0.88 -30.65
N ASP A 76 -21.98 -1.87 -29.82
CA ASP A 76 -23.37 -2.22 -29.50
C ASP A 76 -23.96 -1.26 -28.47
N HIS A 77 -23.10 -0.77 -27.58
CA HIS A 77 -23.44 0.19 -26.51
C HIS A 77 -22.42 1.34 -26.48
N PRO A 78 -22.46 2.27 -27.46
CA PRO A 78 -21.50 3.37 -27.49
C PRO A 78 -21.58 4.23 -26.25
N ILE A 79 -20.44 4.46 -25.59
CA ILE A 79 -20.33 5.26 -24.38
C ILE A 79 -19.62 6.59 -24.69
N LYS A 80 -20.11 7.71 -24.12
CA LYS A 80 -19.41 9.00 -24.21
C LYS A 80 -18.19 8.98 -23.31
N LYS A 81 -17.17 9.77 -23.64
CA LYS A 81 -15.95 9.89 -22.82
C LYS A 81 -16.23 10.30 -21.36
N SER A 82 -17.18 11.22 -21.15
CA SER A 82 -17.64 11.60 -19.81
C SER A 82 -18.20 10.42 -19.04
N ASP A 83 -19.05 9.63 -19.69
CA ASP A 83 -19.74 8.50 -19.07
C ASP A 83 -18.77 7.34 -18.81
N PHE A 84 -17.76 7.17 -19.69
CA PHE A 84 -16.67 6.23 -19.44
C PHE A 84 -15.86 6.59 -18.18
N LYS A 85 -15.53 7.89 -17.99
CA LYS A 85 -14.87 8.34 -16.76
C LYS A 85 -15.69 8.00 -15.51
N LEU A 86 -17.00 8.23 -15.56
CA LEU A 86 -17.91 7.88 -14.46
C LEU A 86 -17.98 6.36 -14.25
N ARG A 87 -18.00 5.57 -15.32
CA ARG A 87 -17.98 4.11 -15.23
C ARG A 87 -16.68 3.59 -14.58
N VAL A 88 -15.53 4.18 -14.91
CA VAL A 88 -14.24 3.85 -14.29
C VAL A 88 -14.29 4.15 -12.78
N LEU A 89 -14.83 5.29 -12.36
CA LEU A 89 -15.02 5.61 -10.94
C LEU A 89 -15.96 4.62 -10.24
N ASP A 90 -17.05 4.21 -10.89
CA ASP A 90 -17.96 3.20 -10.36
C ASP A 90 -17.28 1.85 -10.18
N MET A 91 -16.43 1.44 -11.13
CA MET A 91 -15.65 0.20 -11.00
C MET A 91 -14.67 0.26 -9.83
N ILE A 92 -14.10 1.43 -9.54
CA ILE A 92 -13.27 1.61 -8.34
C ILE A 92 -14.12 1.49 -7.08
N ARG A 93 -15.29 2.14 -7.04
CA ARG A 93 -16.24 2.02 -5.92
C ARG A 93 -16.68 0.57 -5.68
N GLU A 94 -16.98 -0.16 -6.74
CA GLU A 94 -17.30 -1.60 -6.68
C GLU A 94 -16.16 -2.42 -6.05
N LYS A 95 -14.90 -2.08 -6.34
CA LYS A 95 -13.73 -2.71 -5.71
C LYS A 95 -13.51 -2.28 -4.25
N MET A 96 -13.86 -1.04 -3.94
CA MET A 96 -13.75 -0.48 -2.60
C MET A 96 -14.98 -0.79 -1.72
N ALA A 97 -16.04 -1.38 -2.28
CA ALA A 97 -17.16 -1.91 -1.53
C ALA A 97 -16.73 -3.19 -0.84
N PHE A 98 -16.64 -3.16 0.48
CA PHE A 98 -16.26 -4.30 1.27
C PHE A 98 -17.44 -5.27 1.41
N LYS A 99 -17.21 -6.55 1.14
CA LYS A 99 -18.22 -7.62 1.29
C LYS A 99 -17.79 -8.56 2.41
N VAL A 100 -18.61 -8.67 3.45
CA VAL A 100 -18.47 -9.71 4.48
C VAL A 100 -19.53 -10.77 4.24
N GLY A 101 -19.13 -11.92 3.69
CA GLY A 101 -20.03 -13.00 3.31
C GLY A 101 -21.03 -12.59 2.21
N ASP A 102 -22.27 -13.10 2.25
CA ASP A 102 -23.32 -12.76 1.30
C ASP A 102 -24.01 -11.41 1.56
N ASN A 103 -23.64 -10.72 2.63
CA ASN A 103 -24.18 -9.41 2.98
C ASN A 103 -23.32 -8.30 2.34
N ASP A 104 -23.94 -7.50 1.49
CA ASP A 104 -23.36 -6.24 1.02
C ASP A 104 -23.28 -5.26 2.20
N PHE A 105 -22.08 -5.03 2.73
CA PHE A 105 -21.82 -3.85 3.56
C PHE A 105 -21.71 -2.62 2.65
N GLY A 106 -22.79 -2.30 1.96
CA GLY A 106 -22.88 -1.12 1.08
C GLY A 106 -22.95 0.20 1.82
N GLU A 107 -22.81 0.23 3.14
CA GLU A 107 -22.94 1.44 3.93
C GLU A 107 -21.79 1.60 4.92
N ASP A 108 -20.96 2.62 4.70
CA ASP A 108 -19.98 3.17 5.66
C ASP A 108 -19.03 2.15 6.31
N ILE A 109 -18.08 1.63 5.51
CA ILE A 109 -16.92 0.97 6.11
C ILE A 109 -16.14 2.01 6.91
N ASP A 110 -16.09 1.81 8.22
CA ASP A 110 -15.10 2.52 9.03
C ASP A 110 -13.74 1.87 8.81
N TYR A 111 -12.83 2.60 8.16
CA TYR A 111 -11.47 2.11 7.95
C TYR A 111 -10.75 1.80 9.26
N ALA A 112 -11.18 2.36 10.39
CA ALA A 112 -10.62 2.06 11.70
C ALA A 112 -10.90 0.61 12.17
N GLU A 113 -11.97 -0.01 11.67
CA GLU A 113 -12.37 -1.38 12.04
C GLU A 113 -11.67 -2.47 11.21
N LEU A 114 -10.96 -2.09 10.14
CA LEU A 114 -10.27 -3.06 9.29
C LEU A 114 -9.07 -3.66 10.02
N ASN A 115 -9.03 -5.00 10.05
CA ASN A 115 -8.00 -5.78 10.69
C ASN A 115 -7.17 -6.55 9.65
N TYR A 116 -5.85 -6.55 9.80
CA TYR A 116 -4.90 -7.22 8.90
C TYR A 116 -5.12 -8.74 8.80
N GLU A 117 -5.50 -9.39 9.89
CA GLU A 117 -5.68 -10.85 9.92
C GLU A 117 -6.83 -11.31 9.02
N ASP A 118 -7.92 -10.53 8.99
CA ASP A 118 -9.13 -10.88 8.25
C ASP A 118 -9.25 -10.15 6.90
N HIS A 119 -8.61 -8.97 6.75
CA HIS A 119 -8.88 -8.04 5.65
C HIS A 119 -7.63 -7.60 4.89
N SER A 120 -6.53 -8.37 4.93
CA SER A 120 -5.22 -7.96 4.40
C SER A 120 -5.26 -7.52 2.92
N GLU A 121 -5.97 -8.23 2.05
CA GLU A 121 -6.11 -7.87 0.64
C GLU A 121 -6.86 -6.55 0.46
N PHE A 122 -7.94 -6.36 1.20
CA PHE A 122 -8.72 -5.13 1.14
C PHE A 122 -7.94 -3.92 1.70
N ILE A 123 -7.23 -4.11 2.81
CA ILE A 123 -6.30 -3.10 3.36
C ILE A 123 -5.26 -2.70 2.32
N GLN A 124 -4.74 -3.65 1.56
CA GLN A 124 -3.79 -3.35 0.48
C GLN A 124 -4.43 -2.48 -0.60
N TYR A 125 -5.69 -2.73 -0.99
CA TYR A 125 -6.41 -1.90 -1.95
C TYR A 125 -6.67 -0.49 -1.41
N VAL A 126 -7.10 -0.37 -0.15
CA VAL A 126 -7.30 0.94 0.52
C VAL A 126 -6.00 1.75 0.52
N LEU A 127 -4.90 1.17 0.98
CA LEU A 127 -3.62 1.85 1.04
C LEU A 127 -3.03 2.17 -0.34
N LEU A 128 -3.24 1.30 -1.32
CA LEU A 128 -2.84 1.57 -2.71
C LEU A 128 -3.61 2.76 -3.28
N LEU A 129 -4.95 2.76 -3.16
CA LEU A 129 -5.78 3.85 -3.64
C LEU A 129 -5.47 5.15 -2.91
N PHE A 130 -5.22 5.09 -1.60
CA PHE A 130 -4.83 6.25 -0.80
C PHE A 130 -3.53 6.89 -1.29
N ASN A 131 -2.52 6.09 -1.65
CA ASN A 131 -1.28 6.58 -2.24
C ASN A 131 -1.50 7.21 -3.63
N ILE A 132 -2.30 6.57 -4.48
CA ILE A 132 -2.63 7.07 -5.83
C ILE A 132 -3.37 8.40 -5.73
N GLU A 133 -4.43 8.45 -4.93
CA GLU A 133 -5.27 9.63 -4.77
C GLU A 133 -4.55 10.80 -4.08
N THR A 134 -3.67 10.51 -3.12
CA THR A 134 -2.82 11.55 -2.51
C THR A 134 -1.95 12.26 -3.54
N ILE A 135 -1.45 11.53 -4.55
CA ILE A 135 -0.70 12.13 -5.66
C ILE A 135 -1.65 12.86 -6.61
N ARG A 136 -2.74 12.23 -7.03
CA ARG A 136 -3.68 12.78 -8.00
C ARG A 136 -4.34 14.07 -7.51
N GLN A 137 -4.79 14.11 -6.27
CA GLN A 137 -5.49 15.29 -5.70
C GLN A 137 -4.57 16.48 -5.47
N LYS A 138 -3.24 16.32 -5.46
CA LYS A 138 -2.31 17.46 -5.48
C LYS A 138 -2.35 18.26 -6.78
N GLY A 139 -2.85 17.66 -7.87
CA GLY A 139 -3.09 18.34 -9.14
C GLY A 139 -1.82 18.68 -9.94
N ASP A 140 -0.64 18.22 -9.55
CA ASP A 140 0.58 18.38 -10.34
C ASP A 140 0.64 17.31 -11.42
N GLU A 141 0.27 17.67 -12.66
CA GLU A 141 0.23 16.75 -13.80
C GLU A 141 1.59 16.16 -14.18
N ASN A 142 2.69 16.75 -13.71
CA ASN A 142 4.05 16.24 -13.92
C ASN A 142 4.38 15.09 -12.96
N VAL A 143 3.66 14.97 -11.84
CA VAL A 143 3.88 13.95 -10.82
C VAL A 143 2.79 12.88 -10.92
N ARG A 144 3.15 11.71 -11.43
CA ARG A 144 2.24 10.58 -11.61
C ARG A 144 2.61 9.42 -10.70
N PHE A 145 1.60 8.65 -10.27
CA PHE A 145 1.86 7.45 -9.48
C PHE A 145 2.69 6.44 -10.30
N PRO A 146 3.80 5.91 -9.74
CA PRO A 146 4.72 5.06 -10.49
C PRO A 146 4.25 3.60 -10.54
N PHE A 147 3.19 3.31 -11.30
CA PHE A 147 2.64 1.94 -11.45
C PHE A 147 3.67 0.90 -11.88
N TYR A 148 4.71 1.31 -12.62
CA TYR A 148 5.78 0.40 -13.01
C TYR A 148 6.56 -0.14 -11.79
N ARG A 149 6.75 0.67 -10.75
CA ARG A 149 7.38 0.23 -9.49
C ARG A 149 6.48 -0.73 -8.72
N TYR A 150 5.19 -0.41 -8.63
CA TYR A 150 4.22 -1.28 -7.96
C TYR A 150 4.18 -2.68 -8.57
N LYS A 151 4.33 -2.81 -9.91
CA LYS A 151 4.18 -4.08 -10.62
C LYS A 151 5.50 -4.82 -10.86
N ASN A 152 6.60 -4.13 -11.13
CA ASN A 152 7.84 -4.72 -11.65
C ASN A 152 8.93 -4.87 -10.59
N GLU A 153 8.93 -4.07 -9.53
CA GLU A 153 9.92 -4.13 -8.45
C GLU A 153 9.53 -5.10 -7.31
N GLY A 154 8.58 -5.97 -7.55
CA GLY A 154 7.96 -6.84 -6.56
C GLY A 154 6.67 -6.22 -6.02
N THR A 155 5.74 -7.07 -5.59
CA THR A 155 4.48 -6.61 -5.02
C THR A 155 4.78 -5.84 -3.72
N TRP A 156 4.32 -4.61 -3.63
CA TRP A 156 4.40 -3.87 -2.38
C TRP A 156 3.65 -4.63 -1.30
N SER A 157 4.25 -4.74 -0.13
CA SER A 157 3.71 -5.49 0.99
C SER A 157 3.17 -4.57 2.08
N LEU A 158 2.24 -5.12 2.86
CA LEU A 158 1.79 -4.47 4.08
C LEU A 158 2.88 -4.57 5.16
N GLU A 159 3.17 -3.45 5.79
CA GLU A 159 4.11 -3.32 6.89
C GLU A 159 3.43 -2.68 8.09
N HIS A 160 3.67 -3.23 9.29
CA HIS A 160 3.25 -2.58 10.53
C HIS A 160 4.06 -1.31 10.75
N ILE A 161 3.38 -0.19 10.99
CA ILE A 161 4.03 1.09 11.30
C ILE A 161 4.81 0.97 12.62
N HIS A 162 4.18 0.38 13.63
CA HIS A 162 4.80 0.01 14.89
C HIS A 162 4.64 -1.48 15.12
N ALA A 163 5.73 -2.22 15.29
CA ALA A 163 5.71 -3.65 15.60
C ALA A 163 6.00 -3.86 17.09
N GLN A 164 5.21 -4.73 17.74
CA GLN A 164 5.34 -5.06 19.16
C GLN A 164 6.02 -6.40 19.41
N ASN A 165 6.50 -7.09 18.36
CA ASN A 165 7.00 -8.44 18.51
C ASN A 165 8.38 -8.63 17.90
N SER A 166 9.29 -9.20 18.69
CA SER A 166 10.65 -9.56 18.28
C SER A 166 10.81 -11.07 17.99
N GLU A 167 9.73 -11.85 18.04
CA GLU A 167 9.77 -13.33 17.99
C GLU A 167 10.34 -13.92 16.69
N SER A 168 10.40 -13.19 15.61
CA SER A 168 10.93 -13.71 14.34
C SER A 168 12.47 -13.71 14.26
N LEU A 169 13.17 -13.04 15.17
CA LEU A 169 14.63 -13.00 15.21
C LEU A 169 15.20 -14.31 15.69
N LYS A 170 16.15 -14.89 14.96
CA LYS A 170 16.64 -16.27 15.21
C LYS A 170 18.15 -16.37 15.43
N THR A 171 18.92 -15.34 15.04
CA THR A 171 20.38 -15.40 15.06
C THR A 171 20.97 -14.35 16.01
N ASN A 172 22.17 -14.65 16.53
CA ASN A 172 22.90 -13.69 17.36
C ASN A 172 23.15 -12.37 16.67
N GLN A 173 23.35 -12.38 15.35
CA GLN A 173 23.56 -11.16 14.58
C GLN A 173 22.29 -10.32 14.51
N GLU A 174 21.14 -10.93 14.28
CA GLU A 174 19.84 -10.23 14.26
C GLU A 174 19.51 -9.64 15.63
N TRP A 175 19.72 -10.39 16.71
CA TRP A 175 19.51 -9.88 18.07
C TRP A 175 20.45 -8.71 18.39
N LYS A 176 21.73 -8.80 18.00
CA LYS A 176 22.69 -7.72 18.21
C LYS A 176 22.27 -6.44 17.46
N GLU A 177 21.94 -6.55 16.18
CA GLU A 177 21.48 -5.42 15.37
C GLU A 177 20.22 -4.79 15.94
N TRP A 178 19.27 -5.61 16.37
CA TRP A 178 18.06 -5.16 17.05
C TRP A 178 18.37 -4.37 18.31
N LEU A 179 19.22 -4.91 19.20
CA LEU A 179 19.63 -4.27 20.44
C LEU A 179 20.33 -2.93 20.17
N GLU A 180 21.26 -2.89 19.21
CA GLU A 180 22.02 -1.68 18.89
C GLU A 180 21.14 -0.53 18.36
N VAL A 181 20.16 -0.83 17.50
CA VAL A 181 19.28 0.20 16.93
C VAL A 181 18.25 0.69 17.96
N HIS A 182 17.66 -0.22 18.77
CA HIS A 182 16.70 0.17 19.78
C HIS A 182 17.36 0.90 20.97
N LYS A 183 18.61 0.57 21.29
CA LYS A 183 19.39 1.32 22.26
C LYS A 183 19.54 2.79 21.85
N LYS A 184 19.87 3.06 20.59
CA LYS A 184 19.94 4.44 20.07
C LYS A 184 18.62 5.18 20.20
N SER A 185 17.49 4.50 19.97
CA SER A 185 16.17 5.09 20.18
C SER A 185 15.93 5.42 21.65
N LEU A 186 16.27 4.53 22.59
CA LEU A 186 16.12 4.78 24.03
C LEU A 186 17.00 5.93 24.51
N GLU A 187 18.24 6.02 24.02
CA GLU A 187 19.19 7.11 24.34
C GLU A 187 18.70 8.49 23.82
N GLY A 188 17.87 8.51 22.78
CA GLY A 188 17.31 9.72 22.21
C GLY A 188 16.02 10.21 22.86
N LEU A 189 15.41 9.44 23.80
CA LEU A 189 14.16 9.83 24.45
C LEU A 189 14.36 10.98 25.44
N GLU A 190 13.56 12.01 25.33
CA GLU A 190 13.41 13.05 26.35
C GLU A 190 12.35 12.62 27.36
N VAL A 191 12.78 12.22 28.55
CA VAL A 191 11.91 11.64 29.58
C VAL A 191 12.15 12.28 30.96
N SER A 192 11.24 12.03 31.91
CA SER A 192 11.37 12.46 33.29
C SER A 192 12.59 11.80 34.01
N SER A 193 13.00 12.35 35.11
CA SER A 193 14.13 11.80 35.89
C SER A 193 13.90 10.37 36.41
N ASP A 194 12.64 10.00 36.67
CA ASP A 194 12.30 8.68 37.20
C ASP A 194 12.30 7.64 36.07
N ASP A 195 11.75 7.98 34.91
CA ASP A 195 11.76 7.14 33.70
C ASP A 195 13.19 6.94 33.19
N LYS A 196 14.07 7.95 33.35
CA LYS A 196 15.47 7.88 32.96
C LYS A 196 16.22 6.75 33.61
N LYS A 197 16.02 6.51 34.93
CA LYS A 197 16.64 5.38 35.63
C LYS A 197 16.22 4.03 35.06
N GLN A 198 14.92 3.88 34.76
CA GLN A 198 14.43 2.65 34.18
C GLN A 198 15.03 2.40 32.77
N ILE A 199 15.17 3.47 31.96
CA ILE A 199 15.80 3.39 30.65
C ILE A 199 17.28 3.02 30.75
N GLU A 200 18.05 3.63 31.70
CA GLU A 200 19.44 3.31 31.94
C GLU A 200 19.63 1.84 32.33
N GLU A 201 18.78 1.30 33.22
CA GLU A 201 18.82 -0.12 33.62
C GLU A 201 18.54 -1.07 32.43
N VAL A 202 17.63 -0.70 31.53
CA VAL A 202 17.35 -1.49 30.34
C VAL A 202 18.51 -1.43 29.33
N ILE A 203 19.12 -0.25 29.16
CA ILE A 203 20.29 -0.07 28.28
C ILE A 203 21.49 -0.88 28.84
N ASP A 204 21.72 -0.92 30.15
CA ASP A 204 22.79 -1.71 30.75
C ASP A 204 22.59 -3.23 30.49
N LYS A 205 21.37 -3.73 30.63
CA LYS A 205 21.04 -5.11 30.25
C LYS A 205 21.29 -5.38 28.76
N MET A 206 20.90 -4.46 27.86
CA MET A 206 21.17 -4.57 26.42
C MET A 206 22.68 -4.62 26.12
N ASN A 207 23.47 -3.75 26.76
CA ASN A 207 24.94 -3.74 26.63
C ASN A 207 25.56 -5.08 27.10
N THR A 208 25.06 -5.65 28.19
CA THR A 208 25.48 -6.96 28.71
C THR A 208 25.25 -8.06 27.67
N ILE A 209 24.07 -8.11 27.08
CA ILE A 209 23.72 -9.10 26.01
C ILE A 209 24.62 -8.92 24.77
N ILE A 210 24.84 -7.68 24.35
CA ILE A 210 25.75 -7.39 23.21
C ILE A 210 27.17 -7.87 23.53
N THR A 211 27.62 -7.72 24.76
CA THR A 211 28.95 -8.21 25.23
C THR A 211 28.99 -9.74 25.15
N HIS A 212 27.97 -10.43 25.67
CA HIS A 212 27.87 -11.89 25.62
C HIS A 212 27.84 -12.43 24.19
N ILE A 213 27.16 -11.75 23.25
CA ILE A 213 27.15 -12.11 21.81
C ILE A 213 28.56 -12.05 21.23
N ASN A 214 29.37 -11.09 21.63
CA ASN A 214 30.73 -10.91 21.13
C ASN A 214 31.77 -11.83 21.83
N GLU A 215 31.42 -12.43 22.97
CA GLU A 215 32.32 -13.31 23.73
C GLU A 215 32.39 -14.71 23.14
N LYS A 216 33.60 -15.12 22.69
CA LYS A 216 33.84 -16.47 22.19
C LYS A 216 33.69 -17.50 23.29
N GLY A 217 32.72 -18.39 23.16
CA GLY A 217 32.51 -19.49 24.08
C GLY A 217 31.60 -19.17 25.27
N TYR A 218 30.81 -18.08 25.16
CA TYR A 218 29.75 -17.79 26.13
C TYR A 218 28.83 -19.00 26.32
N LYS A 219 28.58 -19.40 27.55
CA LYS A 219 27.83 -20.63 27.91
C LYS A 219 26.34 -20.37 28.23
N GLY A 220 25.92 -19.11 28.29
CA GLY A 220 24.54 -18.73 28.55
C GLY A 220 23.68 -18.81 27.24
N SER A 221 22.39 -18.59 27.42
CA SER A 221 21.42 -18.54 26.29
C SER A 221 21.17 -17.10 25.91
N ILE A 222 21.80 -16.63 24.83
CA ILE A 222 21.57 -15.28 24.28
C ILE A 222 20.08 -15.07 23.97
N ARG A 223 19.40 -16.10 23.47
CA ARG A 223 17.97 -16.07 23.17
C ARG A 223 17.13 -15.75 24.41
N ASP A 224 17.43 -16.41 25.54
CA ASP A 224 16.64 -16.23 26.76
C ASP A 224 16.91 -14.85 27.39
N GLU A 225 18.14 -14.38 27.35
CA GLU A 225 18.51 -13.04 27.77
C GLU A 225 17.85 -11.97 26.92
N PHE A 226 17.86 -12.14 25.60
CA PHE A 226 17.19 -11.25 24.66
C PHE A 226 15.67 -11.21 24.92
N ASN A 227 15.03 -12.38 25.03
CA ASN A 227 13.60 -12.49 25.31
C ASN A 227 13.19 -11.91 26.66
N ALA A 228 14.10 -11.85 27.62
CA ALA A 228 13.84 -11.21 28.91
C ALA A 228 13.89 -9.68 28.85
N VAL A 229 14.68 -9.11 27.95
CA VAL A 229 14.86 -7.64 27.84
C VAL A 229 13.98 -7.00 26.78
N ALA A 230 13.75 -7.67 25.65
CA ALA A 230 13.02 -7.12 24.51
C ALA A 230 11.61 -6.58 24.84
N PRO A 231 10.79 -7.24 25.68
CA PRO A 231 9.48 -6.70 26.06
C PRO A 231 9.56 -5.36 26.80
N ALA A 232 10.57 -5.15 27.65
CA ALA A 232 10.75 -3.89 28.36
C ALA A 232 11.13 -2.76 27.40
N VAL A 233 12.02 -3.03 26.45
CA VAL A 233 12.40 -2.08 25.39
C VAL A 233 11.17 -1.69 24.55
N ILE A 234 10.41 -2.67 24.09
CA ILE A 234 9.20 -2.45 23.30
C ILE A 234 8.18 -1.62 24.10
N ASN A 235 7.95 -1.97 25.34
CA ASN A 235 6.99 -1.26 26.21
C ASN A 235 7.37 0.22 26.39
N ILE A 236 8.64 0.53 26.61
CA ILE A 236 9.12 1.91 26.73
C ILE A 236 8.93 2.67 25.42
N LEU A 237 9.20 2.03 24.26
CA LEU A 237 9.09 2.64 22.93
C LEU A 237 7.67 2.58 22.34
N SER A 238 6.69 2.05 23.07
CA SER A 238 5.28 1.97 22.66
C SER A 238 4.38 3.00 23.33
N ASP A 239 4.88 3.80 24.26
CA ASP A 239 4.09 4.81 25.01
C ASP A 239 2.76 4.24 25.60
N GLY A 240 2.79 2.98 26.06
CA GLY A 240 1.61 2.31 26.63
C GLY A 240 0.52 1.90 25.60
N ASP A 241 0.89 1.71 24.35
CA ASP A 241 -0.02 1.37 23.26
C ASP A 241 -0.94 0.18 23.57
N ASP A 242 -2.22 0.33 23.17
CA ASP A 242 -3.21 -0.73 23.22
C ASP A 242 -2.88 -1.81 22.18
N LYS A 243 -2.59 -3.03 22.67
CA LYS A 243 -2.31 -4.19 21.81
C LYS A 243 -3.44 -4.52 20.82
N SER A 244 -4.68 -4.11 21.14
CA SER A 244 -5.83 -4.32 20.24
C SER A 244 -5.69 -3.58 18.92
N GLN A 245 -4.91 -2.50 18.86
CA GLN A 245 -4.72 -1.67 17.68
C GLN A 245 -3.58 -2.15 16.76
N MET A 246 -2.84 -3.19 17.16
CA MET A 246 -1.65 -3.65 16.45
C MET A 246 -1.92 -4.06 15.00
N HIS A 247 -3.02 -4.78 14.78
CA HIS A 247 -3.38 -5.33 13.47
C HIS A 247 -4.40 -4.49 12.71
N THR A 248 -4.78 -3.32 13.23
CA THR A 248 -5.73 -2.43 12.54
C THR A 248 -5.06 -1.69 11.38
N LEU A 249 -5.86 -1.27 10.39
CA LEU A 249 -5.39 -0.45 9.27
C LEU A 249 -4.64 0.80 9.75
N SER A 250 -5.00 1.35 10.90
CA SER A 250 -4.34 2.53 11.48
C SER A 250 -2.86 2.32 11.82
N ASN A 251 -2.42 1.06 11.87
CA ASN A 251 -1.03 0.66 12.10
C ASN A 251 -0.39 -0.01 10.86
N MET A 252 -0.97 0.16 9.67
CA MET A 252 -0.47 -0.48 8.44
C MET A 252 -0.04 0.55 7.41
N ALA A 253 1.03 0.26 6.67
CA ALA A 253 1.54 1.05 5.57
C ALA A 253 1.99 0.15 4.40
N LEU A 254 2.15 0.71 3.20
CA LEU A 254 2.69 -0.02 2.05
C LEU A 254 4.19 0.26 1.91
N LEU A 255 4.98 -0.80 1.73
CA LEU A 255 6.40 -0.72 1.40
C LEU A 255 6.77 -1.65 0.26
N THR A 256 7.88 -1.40 -0.41
CA THR A 256 8.47 -2.35 -1.34
C THR A 256 9.04 -3.55 -0.58
N VAL A 257 9.10 -4.71 -1.21
CA VAL A 257 9.53 -5.97 -0.53
C VAL A 257 10.96 -5.87 0.00
N GLY A 258 11.87 -5.20 -0.74
CA GLY A 258 13.25 -5.04 -0.29
C GLY A 258 13.39 -4.17 0.96
N GLU A 259 12.56 -3.15 1.06
CA GLU A 259 12.54 -2.21 2.18
C GLU A 259 11.89 -2.82 3.43
N ASN A 260 10.85 -3.63 3.22
CA ASN A 260 10.15 -4.31 4.30
C ASN A 260 11.08 -5.24 5.10
N ALA A 261 11.93 -6.02 4.43
CA ALA A 261 12.88 -6.89 5.10
C ALA A 261 13.85 -6.14 6.03
N ALA A 262 14.21 -4.89 5.69
CA ALA A 262 15.09 -4.05 6.50
C ALA A 262 14.40 -3.47 7.75
N LEU A 263 13.07 -3.35 7.73
CA LEU A 263 12.27 -2.71 8.78
C LEU A 263 11.65 -3.70 9.78
N ASN A 264 11.64 -5.00 9.46
CA ASN A 264 10.94 -6.04 10.22
C ASN A 264 11.17 -5.95 11.74
N ASN A 265 10.07 -6.12 12.49
CA ASN A 265 10.04 -6.26 13.95
C ASN A 265 10.67 -5.11 14.76
N SER A 266 10.76 -3.93 14.17
CA SER A 266 11.26 -2.75 14.85
C SER A 266 10.11 -1.85 15.36
N THR A 267 10.36 -1.11 16.43
CA THR A 267 9.46 -0.07 16.92
C THR A 267 9.36 1.08 15.94
N PHE A 268 8.36 1.94 16.11
CA PHE A 268 8.11 3.08 15.22
C PHE A 268 9.36 3.96 15.01
N ASP A 269 10.05 4.33 16.11
CA ASP A 269 11.20 5.24 16.03
C ASP A 269 12.35 4.65 15.23
N VAL A 270 12.65 3.38 15.42
CA VAL A 270 13.68 2.67 14.64
C VAL A 270 13.33 2.65 13.15
N LYS A 271 12.06 2.35 12.83
CA LYS A 271 11.57 2.38 11.44
C LYS A 271 11.65 3.78 10.86
N ARG A 272 11.25 4.79 11.63
CA ARG A 272 11.33 6.19 11.24
C ARG A 272 12.75 6.61 10.89
N MET A 273 13.74 6.26 11.72
CA MET A 273 15.15 6.56 11.42
C MET A 273 15.61 5.91 10.10
N LYS A 274 15.22 4.65 9.86
CA LYS A 274 15.55 3.94 8.62
C LYS A 274 14.89 4.60 7.40
N ILE A 275 13.58 4.91 7.49
CA ILE A 275 12.85 5.60 6.41
C ILE A 275 13.47 6.96 6.10
N ILE A 276 13.88 7.73 7.10
CA ILE A 276 14.59 9.01 6.90
C ILE A 276 15.93 8.79 6.19
N ALA A 277 16.67 7.73 6.53
CA ALA A 277 17.94 7.42 5.87
C ALA A 277 17.72 7.03 4.39
N MET A 278 16.69 6.24 4.09
CA MET A 278 16.30 5.85 2.73
C MET A 278 15.86 7.08 1.91
N ASP A 279 15.02 7.97 2.47
CA ASP A 279 14.60 9.21 1.81
C ASP A 279 15.80 10.12 1.49
N LYS A 280 16.77 10.25 2.41
CA LYS A 280 18.03 10.97 2.19
C LYS A 280 18.92 10.33 1.12
N ALA A 281 18.87 9.02 0.96
CA ALA A 281 19.59 8.27 -0.08
C ALA A 281 18.88 8.38 -1.45
N GLY A 282 17.69 8.97 -1.52
CA GLY A 282 16.90 9.09 -2.75
C GLY A 282 16.19 7.80 -3.15
N GLU A 283 16.02 6.87 -2.22
CA GLU A 283 15.23 5.65 -2.44
C GLU A 283 13.75 6.00 -2.53
N TYR A 284 13.01 5.24 -3.34
CA TYR A 284 11.59 5.49 -3.49
C TYR A 284 10.81 4.94 -2.28
N ILE A 285 10.07 5.80 -1.64
CA ILE A 285 9.15 5.45 -0.55
C ILE A 285 7.73 5.85 -0.98
N PRO A 286 6.72 4.97 -0.86
CA PRO A 286 5.33 5.35 -1.10
C PRO A 286 4.95 6.61 -0.31
N VAL A 287 4.29 7.56 -0.97
CA VAL A 287 4.07 8.91 -0.41
C VAL A 287 3.35 8.90 0.93
N CYS A 288 2.34 8.02 1.08
CA CYS A 288 1.59 7.94 2.33
C CYS A 288 2.42 7.31 3.44
N THR A 289 3.27 6.33 3.12
CA THR A 289 4.22 5.72 4.07
C THR A 289 5.25 6.73 4.54
N ARG A 290 5.84 7.49 3.62
CA ARG A 290 6.73 8.60 3.98
C ARG A 290 6.04 9.60 4.91
N ASN A 291 4.79 10.00 4.58
CA ASN A 291 4.02 10.94 5.41
C ASN A 291 3.75 10.41 6.82
N VAL A 292 3.50 9.09 6.98
CA VAL A 292 3.35 8.42 8.28
C VAL A 292 4.61 8.61 9.12
N PHE A 293 5.77 8.23 8.60
CA PHE A 293 7.02 8.30 9.35
C PHE A 293 7.55 9.72 9.53
N MET A 294 7.12 10.68 8.69
CA MET A 294 7.37 12.12 8.90
C MET A 294 6.31 12.79 9.77
N LYS A 295 5.32 12.04 10.25
CA LYS A 295 4.23 12.53 11.11
C LYS A 295 3.38 13.65 10.50
N TYR A 296 3.14 13.61 9.19
CA TYR A 296 2.37 14.65 8.50
C TYR A 296 0.84 14.54 8.69
N TYR A 297 0.36 13.49 9.31
CA TYR A 297 -1.08 13.28 9.56
C TYR A 297 -1.53 13.71 10.96
N SER A 298 -0.60 14.00 11.88
CA SER A 298 -0.90 14.49 13.22
C SER A 298 -0.38 15.90 13.44
N SER A 299 -0.99 16.62 14.35
CA SER A 299 -0.55 17.96 14.79
C SER A 299 0.28 17.90 16.08
N SER A 300 0.58 16.69 16.60
CA SER A 300 1.31 16.53 17.84
C SER A 300 2.81 16.54 17.60
N ASP A 301 3.46 17.65 17.94
CA ASP A 301 4.92 17.80 17.87
C ASP A 301 5.64 17.14 19.05
N THR A 302 4.92 16.69 20.09
CA THR A 302 5.50 16.28 21.36
C THR A 302 5.87 14.78 21.45
N LYS A 303 5.37 13.94 20.52
CA LYS A 303 5.58 12.49 20.55
C LYS A 303 6.27 11.96 19.29
N LEU A 304 7.39 12.56 18.91
CA LEU A 304 8.10 12.23 17.65
C LEU A 304 8.59 10.78 17.57
N HIS A 305 8.83 10.14 18.71
CA HIS A 305 9.38 8.78 18.81
C HIS A 305 8.30 7.68 18.84
N PHE A 306 7.02 8.04 18.90
CA PHE A 306 5.93 7.10 19.09
C PHE A 306 4.91 7.19 17.95
N TRP A 307 4.20 6.11 17.67
CA TRP A 307 3.01 6.08 16.82
C TRP A 307 1.78 6.10 17.73
N SER A 308 1.37 7.30 18.12
CA SER A 308 0.35 7.52 19.15
C SER A 308 -1.08 7.30 18.63
N GLU A 309 -2.05 7.27 19.56
CA GLU A 309 -3.48 7.22 19.20
C GLU A 309 -3.90 8.41 18.34
N GLU A 310 -3.35 9.62 18.60
CA GLU A 310 -3.61 10.82 17.82
C GLU A 310 -3.09 10.67 16.38
N ASP A 311 -1.91 10.07 16.20
CA ASP A 311 -1.35 9.76 14.88
C ASP A 311 -2.27 8.79 14.11
N ARG A 312 -2.74 7.73 14.76
CA ARG A 312 -3.66 6.75 14.19
C ARG A 312 -4.98 7.40 13.77
N LYS A 313 -5.57 8.23 14.64
CA LYS A 313 -6.79 8.99 14.33
C LYS A 313 -6.59 9.94 13.16
N GLY A 314 -5.49 10.68 13.15
CA GLY A 314 -5.13 11.59 12.06
C GLY A 314 -4.93 10.86 10.74
N TYR A 315 -4.28 9.71 10.76
CA TYR A 315 -4.06 8.87 9.59
C TYR A 315 -5.36 8.32 8.99
N ILE A 316 -6.24 7.76 9.81
CA ILE A 316 -7.58 7.30 9.37
C ILE A 316 -8.42 8.47 8.85
N SER A 317 -8.38 9.62 9.52
CA SER A 317 -9.08 10.84 9.06
C SER A 317 -8.58 11.28 7.67
N ALA A 318 -7.27 11.26 7.44
CA ALA A 318 -6.70 11.58 6.13
C ALA A 318 -7.14 10.61 5.04
N MET A 319 -7.18 9.29 5.33
CA MET A 319 -7.71 8.30 4.40
C MET A 319 -9.19 8.55 4.09
N ASN A 320 -10.02 8.79 5.11
CA ASN A 320 -11.43 9.08 4.95
C ASN A 320 -11.67 10.31 4.07
N ASN A 321 -10.85 11.35 4.21
CA ASN A 321 -10.95 12.57 3.43
C ASN A 321 -10.53 12.35 1.97
N VAL A 322 -9.36 11.72 1.75
CA VAL A 322 -8.82 11.50 0.40
C VAL A 322 -9.67 10.51 -0.40
N LEU A 323 -10.22 9.49 0.28
CA LEU A 323 -11.03 8.45 -0.34
C LEU A 323 -12.54 8.70 -0.27
N TYR A 324 -12.95 9.91 0.10
CA TYR A 324 -14.36 10.28 0.28
C TYR A 324 -15.26 9.92 -0.92
N ASP A 325 -14.81 10.21 -2.13
CA ASP A 325 -15.58 9.98 -3.37
C ASP A 325 -15.74 8.50 -3.75
N TYR A 326 -15.00 7.61 -3.10
CA TYR A 326 -15.03 6.16 -3.34
C TYR A 326 -15.91 5.43 -2.34
N LYS A 327 -16.47 6.11 -1.34
CA LYS A 327 -17.47 5.54 -0.44
C LYS A 327 -18.87 5.56 -1.07
N GLU A 328 -19.61 4.49 -0.93
CA GLU A 328 -20.87 4.28 -1.66
C GLU A 328 -21.94 5.34 -1.38
N LYS A 329 -22.01 5.88 -0.17
CA LYS A 329 -22.99 6.93 0.21
C LYS A 329 -22.83 8.24 -0.56
N ASN A 330 -21.64 8.50 -1.10
CA ASN A 330 -21.31 9.77 -1.73
C ASN A 330 -21.52 9.74 -3.26
N SER A 331 -22.07 8.64 -3.80
CA SER A 331 -22.41 8.55 -5.22
C SER A 331 -23.55 9.54 -5.55
N ASN A 332 -23.25 10.58 -6.33
CA ASN A 332 -24.23 11.55 -6.83
C ASN A 332 -25.41 10.86 -7.52
N LYS A 333 -26.63 11.42 -7.40
CA LYS A 333 -27.83 10.95 -8.10
C LYS A 333 -27.64 10.75 -9.61
N GLU A 334 -26.75 11.52 -10.25
CA GLU A 334 -26.41 11.38 -11.67
C GLU A 334 -25.71 10.04 -11.99
N ILE A 335 -24.84 9.57 -11.12
CA ILE A 335 -24.14 8.29 -11.28
C ILE A 335 -25.11 7.12 -11.16
N LYS A 336 -26.08 7.20 -10.23
CA LYS A 336 -27.17 6.20 -10.12
C LYS A 336 -28.02 6.12 -11.40
N LEU A 337 -28.26 7.24 -12.05
CA LEU A 337 -29.00 7.29 -13.32
C LEU A 337 -28.23 6.66 -14.49
N ILE A 338 -26.91 6.88 -14.55
CA ILE A 338 -26.04 6.27 -15.56
C ILE A 338 -25.89 4.77 -15.31
N ARG A 339 -25.69 4.36 -14.07
CA ARG A 339 -25.66 2.95 -13.64
C ARG A 339 -26.91 2.18 -14.08
N ASN A 340 -28.07 2.79 -13.86
CA ASN A 340 -29.35 2.20 -14.29
C ASN A 340 -29.46 2.09 -15.82
N ARG A 341 -29.00 3.06 -16.58
CA ARG A 341 -29.02 3.00 -18.06
C ARG A 341 -28.11 1.91 -18.62
N ILE A 342 -26.89 1.76 -18.07
CA ILE A 342 -25.93 0.74 -18.51
C ILE A 342 -26.42 -0.67 -18.12
N ASN A 343 -26.97 -0.85 -16.92
CA ASN A 343 -27.47 -2.15 -16.44
C ASN A 343 -28.77 -2.59 -17.13
N TYR A 344 -29.62 -1.67 -17.60
CA TYR A 344 -30.80 -2.01 -18.40
C TYR A 344 -30.42 -2.44 -19.83
N GLY A 345 -29.29 -1.96 -20.36
CA GLY A 345 -28.75 -2.42 -21.65
C GLY A 345 -28.21 -3.85 -21.64
N ASN A 346 -27.71 -4.32 -20.50
CA ASN A 346 -27.12 -5.67 -20.33
C ASN A 346 -28.14 -6.77 -20.01
N ARG A 347 -29.44 -6.45 -19.87
CA ARG A 347 -30.52 -7.42 -19.56
C ARG A 347 -31.49 -7.66 -20.72
N LYS A 348 -31.18 -7.17 -21.90
CA LYS A 348 -31.86 -7.53 -23.15
C LYS A 348 -30.82 -8.20 -24.07
#